data_5375af1e72b8fca580c47c52902f3120
#
_entry.id   5375af1e72b8fca580c47c52902f3120
#
_cell.length_a   1.000
_cell.length_b   1.000
_cell.length_c   1.000
_cell.angle_alpha   90.00
_cell.angle_beta   90.00
_cell.angle_gamma   90.00
#
_symmetry.space_group_name_H-M   'P 1'
#
loop_
_entity.id
_entity.type
_entity.pdbx_description
1 polymer ?
#
loop_
_entity_poly.entity_id
_entity_poly.type
_entity_poly.pdbx_seq_one_letter_code
_entity_poly.pdbx_strand_id
1 'polypeptide(L)'
;GISKEQICIATALDRQGNLIIEPLCKGRMTHKELEKLYKGHIWENSILCTDSHKSYIRFAIDFNLDHKRIKTGKHKEGIYHIQHINNLHSNLKKWMRRFNGVASKYISNYMQWFKWLRIFETDRDSIKTKNFIVQSNVVYSYTKVKDFKLRRAQFI
;
A
#
# COMPACT_ATOMS: atom_id res chain seq x y z
N GLY A 1 4.97 -11.19 -17.92
CA GLY A 1 3.62 -11.11 -17.32
C GLY A 1 3.65 -11.21 -15.81
N ILE A 2 2.59 -10.77 -15.14
CA ILE A 2 2.46 -10.92 -13.68
C ILE A 2 2.07 -12.36 -13.40
N SER A 3 2.89 -13.09 -12.60
CA SER A 3 2.57 -14.45 -12.17
C SER A 3 1.29 -14.44 -11.30
N LYS A 4 0.46 -15.47 -11.45
CA LYS A 4 -0.72 -15.68 -10.61
C LYS A 4 -0.39 -15.94 -9.14
N GLU A 5 0.86 -16.29 -8.84
CA GLU A 5 1.34 -16.55 -7.47
C GLU A 5 1.90 -15.30 -6.78
N GLN A 6 2.14 -14.22 -7.53
CA GLN A 6 2.61 -12.98 -6.94
C GLN A 6 1.53 -12.32 -6.10
N ILE A 7 1.92 -11.84 -4.91
CA ILE A 7 1.01 -11.05 -4.07
C ILE A 7 1.00 -9.62 -4.58
N CYS A 8 -0.20 -9.13 -4.89
CA CYS A 8 -0.43 -7.74 -5.24
C CYS A 8 -0.44 -6.90 -3.96
N ILE A 9 0.44 -5.92 -3.89
CA ILE A 9 0.43 -4.90 -2.84
C ILE A 9 -0.23 -3.66 -3.41
N ALA A 10 -1.37 -3.29 -2.85
CA ALA A 10 -2.04 -2.04 -3.19
C ALA A 10 -1.45 -0.89 -2.38
N THR A 11 -1.30 0.25 -3.03
CA THR A 11 -0.78 1.46 -2.42
C THR A 11 -1.61 2.65 -2.86
N ALA A 12 -1.88 3.56 -1.94
CA ALA A 12 -2.40 4.88 -2.26
C ALA A 12 -1.67 5.93 -1.44
N LEU A 13 -1.50 7.09 -2.03
CA LEU A 13 -0.85 8.24 -1.41
C LEU A 13 -1.64 9.48 -1.80
N ASP A 14 -2.08 10.25 -0.82
CA ASP A 14 -2.70 11.53 -1.06
C ASP A 14 -1.67 12.70 -1.02
N ARG A 15 -2.14 13.90 -1.30
CA ARG A 15 -1.30 15.11 -1.26
C ARG A 15 -0.92 15.55 0.14
N GLN A 16 -1.60 15.06 1.17
CA GLN A 16 -1.33 15.36 2.57
C GLN A 16 -0.31 14.39 3.18
N GLY A 17 0.09 13.33 2.43
CA GLY A 17 1.01 12.31 2.89
C GLY A 17 0.33 11.11 3.56
N ASN A 18 -1.01 11.04 3.56
CA ASN A 18 -1.70 9.85 4.04
C ASN A 18 -1.40 8.67 3.10
N LEU A 19 -1.09 7.54 3.68
CA LEU A 19 -0.53 6.40 2.97
C LEU A 19 -1.27 5.11 3.28
N ILE A 20 -1.71 4.41 2.24
CA ILE A 20 -2.20 3.03 2.31
C ILE A 20 -1.16 2.12 1.66
N ILE A 21 -0.76 1.06 2.33
CA ILE A 21 0.07 -0.02 1.79
C ILE A 21 -0.45 -1.33 2.36
N GLU A 22 -1.16 -2.11 1.54
CA GLU A 22 -1.80 -3.35 2.00
C GLU A 22 -1.64 -4.48 0.97
N PRO A 23 -1.37 -5.71 1.41
CA PRO A 23 -1.49 -6.87 0.53
C PRO A 23 -2.96 -7.11 0.21
N LEU A 24 -3.27 -7.24 -1.07
CA LEU A 24 -4.64 -7.23 -1.56
C LEU A 24 -5.12 -8.59 -2.07
N CYS A 25 -4.36 -9.21 -2.95
CA CYS A 25 -4.74 -10.47 -3.61
C CYS A 25 -3.53 -11.18 -4.20
N LYS A 26 -3.73 -12.39 -4.71
CA LYS A 26 -2.79 -13.06 -5.62
C LYS A 26 -3.03 -12.61 -7.07
N GLY A 27 -1.95 -12.40 -7.79
CA GLY A 27 -2.00 -12.02 -9.19
C GLY A 27 -2.42 -10.57 -9.40
N ARG A 28 -3.30 -10.34 -10.38
CA ARG A 28 -3.78 -8.99 -10.74
C ARG A 28 -5.02 -8.63 -9.93
N MET A 29 -5.03 -7.44 -9.38
CA MET A 29 -6.19 -6.87 -8.70
C MET A 29 -7.35 -6.63 -9.66
N THR A 30 -8.56 -6.82 -9.15
CA THR A 30 -9.82 -6.48 -9.78
C THR A 30 -10.43 -5.22 -9.15
N HIS A 31 -11.51 -4.68 -9.75
CA HIS A 31 -12.22 -3.52 -9.17
C HIS A 31 -12.85 -3.84 -7.81
N LYS A 32 -13.34 -5.08 -7.59
CA LYS A 32 -13.94 -5.52 -6.31
C LYS A 32 -12.94 -5.50 -5.15
N GLU A 33 -11.69 -5.86 -5.42
CA GLU A 33 -10.63 -5.82 -4.43
C GLU A 33 -10.22 -4.39 -4.09
N LEU A 34 -10.19 -3.50 -5.09
CA LEU A 34 -10.00 -2.08 -4.87
C LEU A 34 -11.13 -1.47 -4.05
N GLU A 35 -12.39 -1.82 -4.36
CA GLU A 35 -13.55 -1.40 -3.59
C GLU A 35 -13.41 -1.80 -2.11
N LYS A 36 -13.11 -3.07 -1.84
CA LYS A 36 -12.94 -3.57 -0.47
C LYS A 36 -11.86 -2.82 0.30
N LEU A 37 -10.76 -2.46 -0.36
CA LEU A 37 -9.64 -1.78 0.26
C LEU A 37 -9.93 -0.30 0.52
N TYR A 38 -10.53 0.39 -0.44
CA TYR A 38 -10.66 1.85 -0.40
C TYR A 38 -12.00 2.33 0.12
N LYS A 39 -12.99 1.44 0.32
CA LYS A 39 -14.28 1.79 0.90
C LYS A 39 -14.10 2.46 2.27
N GLY A 40 -14.63 3.67 2.41
CA GLY A 40 -14.48 4.48 3.62
C GLY A 40 -13.16 5.28 3.73
N HIS A 41 -12.24 5.12 2.77
CA HIS A 41 -10.98 5.87 2.72
C HIS A 41 -10.93 6.91 1.59
N ILE A 42 -11.83 6.81 0.61
CA ILE A 42 -11.93 7.73 -0.52
C ILE A 42 -13.32 8.35 -0.53
N TRP A 43 -13.39 9.66 -0.59
CA TRP A 43 -14.64 10.41 -0.67
C TRP A 43 -15.13 10.50 -2.11
N GLU A 44 -16.45 10.55 -2.30
CA GLU A 44 -17.05 10.87 -3.60
C GLU A 44 -16.49 12.19 -4.14
N ASN A 45 -16.44 12.31 -5.46
CA ASN A 45 -15.87 13.47 -6.15
C ASN A 45 -14.37 13.74 -5.91
N SER A 46 -13.66 12.82 -5.23
CA SER A 46 -12.21 12.90 -5.10
C SER A 46 -11.53 12.71 -6.46
N ILE A 47 -10.37 13.35 -6.63
CA ILE A 47 -9.56 13.17 -7.84
C ILE A 47 -8.66 11.94 -7.64
N LEU A 48 -8.86 10.92 -8.47
CA LEU A 48 -8.06 9.69 -8.48
C LEU A 48 -7.06 9.73 -9.64
N CYS A 49 -5.76 9.81 -9.35
CA CYS A 49 -4.70 9.72 -10.35
C CYS A 49 -4.12 8.31 -10.37
N THR A 50 -4.18 7.62 -11.51
CA THR A 50 -3.61 6.27 -11.67
C THR A 50 -2.92 6.10 -13.02
N ASP A 51 -2.24 4.97 -13.17
CA ASP A 51 -1.90 4.46 -14.50
C ASP A 51 -3.18 4.05 -15.26
N SER A 52 -3.03 3.56 -16.49
CA SER A 52 -4.18 3.21 -17.35
C SER A 52 -4.71 1.79 -17.09
N HIS A 53 -4.48 1.19 -15.92
CA HIS A 53 -4.97 -0.16 -15.64
C HIS A 53 -6.50 -0.21 -15.55
N LYS A 54 -7.10 -1.21 -16.19
CA LYS A 54 -8.56 -1.32 -16.38
C LYS A 54 -9.36 -1.39 -15.06
N SER A 55 -8.80 -1.98 -14.02
CA SER A 55 -9.49 -2.12 -12.71
C SER A 55 -9.84 -0.77 -12.09
N TYR A 56 -9.01 0.25 -12.30
CA TYR A 56 -9.26 1.59 -11.78
C TYR A 56 -10.40 2.32 -12.51
N ILE A 57 -10.63 2.00 -13.78
CA ILE A 57 -11.70 2.64 -14.57
C ILE A 57 -13.05 2.30 -13.95
N ARG A 58 -13.30 1.02 -13.72
CA ARG A 58 -14.56 0.57 -13.13
C ARG A 58 -14.73 1.07 -11.71
N PHE A 59 -13.68 0.95 -10.91
CA PHE A 59 -13.64 1.46 -9.54
C PHE A 59 -13.98 2.96 -9.46
N ALA A 60 -13.40 3.79 -10.35
CA ALA A 60 -13.66 5.22 -10.37
C ALA A 60 -15.12 5.56 -10.71
N ILE A 61 -15.74 4.79 -11.61
CA ILE A 61 -17.15 4.95 -11.96
C ILE A 61 -18.03 4.58 -10.76
N ASP A 62 -17.80 3.42 -10.15
CA ASP A 62 -18.60 2.90 -9.05
C ASP A 62 -18.55 3.80 -7.80
N PHE A 63 -17.45 4.55 -7.62
CA PHE A 63 -17.26 5.48 -6.49
C PHE A 63 -17.42 6.97 -6.86
N ASN A 64 -17.92 7.27 -8.05
CA ASN A 64 -18.11 8.64 -8.53
C ASN A 64 -16.86 9.53 -8.37
N LEU A 65 -15.70 9.03 -8.84
CA LEU A 65 -14.40 9.70 -8.72
C LEU A 65 -14.04 10.43 -10.02
N ASP A 66 -13.39 11.58 -9.92
CA ASP A 66 -12.75 12.24 -11.07
C ASP A 66 -11.44 11.53 -11.42
N HIS A 67 -11.49 10.64 -12.40
CA HIS A 67 -10.36 9.76 -12.73
C HIS A 67 -9.41 10.37 -13.76
N LYS A 68 -8.24 10.78 -13.32
CA LYS A 68 -7.12 11.23 -14.15
C LYS A 68 -6.19 10.07 -14.48
N ARG A 69 -6.27 9.57 -15.71
CA ARG A 69 -5.49 8.42 -16.19
C ARG A 69 -4.20 8.90 -16.85
N ILE A 70 -3.08 8.60 -16.24
CA ILE A 70 -1.77 8.92 -16.80
C ILE A 70 -1.37 7.80 -17.77
N LYS A 71 -1.25 8.12 -19.05
CA LYS A 71 -0.91 7.16 -20.11
C LYS A 71 0.49 6.57 -19.88
N THR A 72 0.66 5.30 -20.26
CA THR A 72 1.96 4.61 -20.24
C THR A 72 3.00 5.41 -21.02
N GLY A 73 4.18 5.58 -20.44
CA GLY A 73 5.27 6.41 -21.01
C GLY A 73 5.18 7.90 -20.69
N LYS A 74 4.07 8.36 -20.12
CA LYS A 74 3.94 9.71 -19.56
C LYS A 74 3.95 9.61 -18.03
N HIS A 75 4.54 10.62 -17.38
CA HIS A 75 4.58 10.68 -15.91
C HIS A 75 3.60 11.70 -15.34
N LYS A 76 3.04 12.55 -16.20
CA LYS A 76 2.11 13.63 -15.82
C LYS A 76 1.11 13.93 -16.92
N GLU A 77 -0.01 14.50 -16.53
CA GLU A 77 -1.01 15.12 -17.41
C GLU A 77 -1.49 16.42 -16.74
N GLY A 78 -1.01 17.55 -17.29
CA GLY A 78 -1.18 18.84 -16.63
C GLY A 78 -0.50 18.89 -15.25
N ILE A 79 -1.27 19.20 -14.23
CA ILE A 79 -0.83 19.23 -12.82
C ILE A 79 -0.87 17.86 -12.13
N TYR A 80 -1.44 16.85 -12.80
CA TYR A 80 -1.60 15.51 -12.27
C TYR A 80 -0.43 14.63 -12.63
N HIS A 81 0.12 13.90 -11.68
CA HIS A 81 1.26 13.01 -11.90
C HIS A 81 1.23 11.82 -10.94
N ILE A 82 1.91 10.74 -11.32
CA ILE A 82 2.06 9.52 -10.54
C ILE A 82 3.51 9.29 -10.05
N GLN A 83 4.35 10.32 -10.09
CA GLN A 83 5.77 10.21 -9.73
C GLN A 83 5.97 9.81 -8.27
N HIS A 84 5.21 10.40 -7.34
CA HIS A 84 5.32 10.09 -5.91
C HIS A 84 4.96 8.63 -5.62
N ILE A 85 3.88 8.11 -6.21
CA ILE A 85 3.49 6.72 -6.02
C ILE A 85 4.50 5.77 -6.70
N ASN A 86 5.06 6.12 -7.85
CA ASN A 86 6.11 5.34 -8.50
C ASN A 86 7.40 5.31 -7.68
N ASN A 87 7.77 6.42 -7.05
CA ASN A 87 8.89 6.48 -6.12
C ASN A 87 8.64 5.58 -4.90
N LEU A 88 7.44 5.64 -4.32
CA LEU A 88 7.03 4.76 -3.23
C LEU A 88 7.18 3.28 -3.60
N HIS A 89 6.71 2.89 -4.80
CA HIS A 89 6.84 1.52 -5.31
C HIS A 89 8.32 1.10 -5.46
N SER A 90 9.17 1.98 -5.96
CA SER A 90 10.60 1.72 -6.11
C SER A 90 11.28 1.54 -4.76
N ASN A 91 10.96 2.39 -3.79
CA ASN A 91 11.49 2.31 -2.44
C ASN A 91 11.00 1.05 -1.71
N LEU A 92 9.73 0.69 -1.83
CA LEU A 92 9.20 -0.55 -1.29
C LEU A 92 9.92 -1.77 -1.85
N LYS A 93 10.10 -1.83 -3.18
CA LYS A 93 10.83 -2.94 -3.83
C LYS A 93 12.29 -3.02 -3.36
N LYS A 94 12.99 -1.89 -3.25
CA LYS A 94 14.38 -1.84 -2.73
C LYS A 94 14.45 -2.33 -1.29
N TRP A 95 13.51 -1.89 -0.46
CA TRP A 95 13.44 -2.28 0.94
C TRP A 95 13.15 -3.78 1.10
N MET A 96 12.18 -4.32 0.35
CA MET A 96 11.83 -5.74 0.38
C MET A 96 12.98 -6.67 -0.07
N ARG A 97 13.83 -6.23 -0.99
CA ARG A 97 14.99 -7.02 -1.45
C ARG A 97 15.97 -7.39 -0.33
N ARG A 98 16.03 -6.59 0.75
CA ARG A 98 16.92 -6.85 1.89
C ARG A 98 16.60 -8.15 2.62
N PHE A 99 15.38 -8.65 2.49
CA PHE A 99 14.89 -9.82 3.22
C PHE A 99 15.01 -11.13 2.42
N ASN A 100 15.50 -11.07 1.16
CA ASN A 100 15.69 -12.24 0.29
C ASN A 100 14.46 -13.17 0.18
N GLY A 101 13.28 -12.62 0.38
CA GLY A 101 11.99 -13.31 0.39
C GLY A 101 11.28 -13.22 1.74
N VAL A 102 9.97 -13.07 1.68
CA VAL A 102 9.09 -13.00 2.84
C VAL A 102 7.92 -13.94 2.63
N ALA A 103 7.68 -14.83 3.58
CA ALA A 103 6.52 -15.72 3.52
C ALA A 103 5.20 -14.90 3.56
N SER A 104 4.22 -15.28 2.73
CA SER A 104 2.96 -14.55 2.56
C SER A 104 2.24 -14.30 3.90
N LYS A 105 2.32 -15.22 4.85
CA LYS A 105 1.73 -15.07 6.19
C LYS A 105 2.27 -13.90 7.02
N TYR A 106 3.40 -13.32 6.63
CA TYR A 106 4.04 -12.18 7.32
C TYR A 106 3.99 -10.89 6.51
N ILE A 107 3.54 -10.93 5.26
CA ILE A 107 3.65 -9.79 4.34
C ILE A 107 2.97 -8.53 4.90
N SER A 108 1.81 -8.64 5.56
CA SER A 108 1.12 -7.51 6.18
C SER A 108 1.97 -6.84 7.26
N ASN A 109 2.70 -7.61 8.08
CA ASN A 109 3.58 -7.04 9.09
C ASN A 109 4.70 -6.21 8.45
N TYR A 110 5.28 -6.71 7.35
CA TYR A 110 6.30 -5.97 6.60
C TYR A 110 5.73 -4.71 5.96
N MET A 111 4.52 -4.75 5.41
CA MET A 111 3.86 -3.56 4.86
C MET A 111 3.62 -2.50 5.92
N GLN A 112 3.12 -2.89 7.11
CA GLN A 112 2.93 -1.96 8.23
C GLN A 112 4.26 -1.39 8.74
N TRP A 113 5.31 -2.20 8.81
CA TRP A 113 6.64 -1.72 9.16
C TRP A 113 7.19 -0.71 8.15
N PHE A 114 7.09 -1.01 6.86
CA PHE A 114 7.50 -0.07 5.81
C PHE A 114 6.68 1.22 5.87
N LYS A 115 5.35 1.12 6.04
CA LYS A 115 4.45 2.28 6.20
C LYS A 115 4.91 3.16 7.36
N TRP A 116 5.20 2.57 8.52
CA TRP A 116 5.69 3.29 9.69
C TRP A 116 7.00 4.03 9.38
N LEU A 117 7.98 3.37 8.77
CA LEU A 117 9.25 3.98 8.37
C LEU A 117 9.05 5.17 7.42
N ARG A 118 8.07 5.11 6.53
CA ARG A 118 7.76 6.21 5.59
C ARG A 118 7.10 7.39 6.28
N ILE A 119 6.17 7.16 7.19
CA ILE A 119 5.47 8.22 7.94
C ILE A 119 6.47 9.04 8.75
N PHE A 120 7.44 8.40 9.36
CA PHE A 120 8.44 9.06 10.22
C PHE A 120 9.80 9.27 9.51
N GLU A 121 9.85 9.25 8.18
CA GLU A 121 11.10 9.30 7.42
C GLU A 121 11.95 10.52 7.72
N THR A 122 11.32 11.68 7.88
CA THR A 122 11.99 12.97 8.12
C THR A 122 12.32 13.23 9.58
N ASP A 123 11.80 12.43 10.49
CA ASP A 123 12.04 12.60 11.92
C ASP A 123 13.50 12.24 12.30
N ARG A 124 14.01 12.89 13.33
CA ARG A 124 15.28 12.47 13.95
C ARG A 124 15.14 11.10 14.60
N ASP A 125 16.22 10.34 14.66
CA ASP A 125 16.19 8.97 15.20
C ASP A 125 15.73 8.89 16.66
N SER A 126 16.04 9.90 17.47
CA SER A 126 15.54 10.02 18.85
C SER A 126 14.00 10.15 18.89
N ILE A 127 13.42 10.91 17.96
CA ILE A 127 11.97 11.08 17.85
C ILE A 127 11.32 9.79 17.35
N LYS A 128 11.92 9.13 16.34
CA LYS A 128 11.46 7.82 15.86
C LYS A 128 11.43 6.80 16.99
N THR A 129 12.52 6.72 17.77
CA THR A 129 12.59 5.79 18.92
C THR A 129 11.50 6.07 19.93
N LYS A 130 11.32 7.35 20.32
CA LYS A 130 10.25 7.75 21.22
C LYS A 130 8.87 7.37 20.69
N ASN A 131 8.57 7.69 19.43
CA ASN A 131 7.29 7.36 18.78
C ASN A 131 7.06 5.86 18.72
N PHE A 132 8.10 5.08 18.42
CA PHE A 132 8.01 3.62 18.42
C PHE A 132 7.63 3.07 19.80
N ILE A 133 8.31 3.52 20.87
CA ILE A 133 8.02 3.10 22.24
C ILE A 133 6.61 3.50 22.65
N VAL A 134 6.20 4.75 22.39
CA VAL A 134 4.87 5.24 22.74
C VAL A 134 3.80 4.42 22.02
N GLN A 135 3.91 4.25 20.71
CA GLN A 135 2.92 3.52 19.91
C GLN A 135 2.87 2.03 20.27
N SER A 136 3.99 1.41 20.62
CA SER A 136 4.00 0.01 21.06
C SER A 136 3.30 -0.22 22.39
N ASN A 137 3.12 0.83 23.20
CA ASN A 137 2.45 0.76 24.50
C ASN A 137 0.98 1.22 24.46
N VAL A 138 0.53 1.87 23.38
CA VAL A 138 -0.87 2.33 23.25
C VAL A 138 -1.83 1.17 22.99
N VAL A 139 -1.38 0.17 22.24
CA VAL A 139 -2.21 -1.00 21.91
C VAL A 139 -1.72 -2.20 22.68
N TYR A 140 -2.56 -2.69 23.60
CA TYR A 140 -2.29 -3.95 24.28
C TYR A 140 -2.40 -5.09 23.28
N SER A 141 -1.26 -5.59 22.84
CA SER A 141 -1.22 -6.76 21.96
C SER A 141 -0.29 -7.82 22.58
N TYR A 142 -0.85 -9.00 22.77
CA TYR A 142 -0.14 -10.14 23.32
C TYR A 142 -0.02 -11.23 22.27
N THR A 143 1.07 -11.21 21.50
CA THR A 143 1.32 -12.20 20.45
C THR A 143 2.52 -13.06 20.83
N LYS A 144 2.32 -14.36 20.96
CA LYS A 144 3.38 -15.34 21.24
C LYS A 144 4.06 -15.81 19.95
N VAL A 145 5.28 -16.29 20.07
CA VAL A 145 6.02 -16.89 18.93
C VAL A 145 5.22 -18.03 18.27
N LYS A 146 4.51 -18.83 19.07
CA LYS A 146 3.64 -19.89 18.56
C LYS A 146 2.54 -19.37 17.64
N ASP A 147 1.98 -18.18 17.93
CA ASP A 147 0.90 -17.58 17.13
C ASP A 147 1.41 -17.18 15.75
N PHE A 148 2.64 -16.67 15.66
CA PHE A 148 3.30 -16.43 14.38
C PHE A 148 3.55 -17.72 13.59
N LYS A 149 3.98 -18.79 14.25
CA LYS A 149 4.21 -20.08 13.59
C LYS A 149 2.92 -20.68 13.03
N LEU A 150 1.81 -20.53 13.74
CA LEU A 150 0.50 -21.08 13.39
C LEU A 150 -0.27 -20.21 12.36
N ARG A 151 0.21 -19.02 12.04
CA ARG A 151 -0.43 -18.19 11.00
C ARG A 151 -0.49 -18.93 9.67
N ARG A 152 -1.67 -18.92 9.06
CA ARG A 152 -1.86 -19.45 7.72
C ARG A 152 -1.31 -18.46 6.68
N ALA A 153 -0.89 -18.98 5.53
CA ALA A 153 -0.53 -18.14 4.40
C ALA A 153 -1.73 -17.28 3.97
N GLN A 154 -1.47 -16.01 3.69
CA GLN A 154 -2.51 -15.14 3.14
C GLN A 154 -2.70 -15.47 1.67
N PHE A 155 -3.93 -15.39 1.20
CA PHE A 155 -4.29 -15.60 -0.20
C PHE A 155 -3.93 -17.01 -0.73
N ILE A 156 -4.31 -18.07 -0.03
CA ILE A 156 -4.22 -19.45 -0.53
C ILE A 156 -5.30 -19.71 -1.58
#